data_b3cddedfaa493ab7ae8addd048337f90
#
_entry.id   b3cddedfaa493ab7ae8addd048337f90
#
_cell.length_a   1.000
_cell.length_b   1.000
_cell.length_c   1.000
_cell.angle_alpha   90.00
_cell.angle_beta   90.00
_cell.angle_gamma   90.00
#
_symmetry.space_group_name_H-M   'P 1'
#
loop_
_entity.id
_entity.type
_entity.pdbx_description
1 polymer ?
#
loop_
_entity_poly.entity_id
_entity_poly.type
_entity_poly.pdbx_seq_one_letter_code
_entity_poly.pdbx_strand_id
1 'polypeptide(L)'
;MLRTSLSLFLLVTSLFASEKTTGSTRELKAFPPAGEGMTRFVITLPPQPDEDLLKVQLLVGKTVKLDSRNRYFFGGRLETETIPGWGYDRYVLKSLAPMAGTLMAVDPNEPKVERFITLGGEPQLLRYNSRLPLVVYVPEGVEVRYRIWRGEQKTFIAPAG
;
A
#
# COMPACT_ATOMS: atom_id res chain seq x y z
N MET A 1 -48.57 42.03 14.44
CA MET A 1 -47.21 42.35 13.95
C MET A 1 -46.36 41.09 14.04
N LEU A 2 -46.22 40.39 12.95
CA LEU A 2 -45.51 39.11 12.88
C LEU A 2 -44.12 39.35 12.27
N ARG A 3 -43.06 39.11 13.03
CA ARG A 3 -41.67 39.22 12.55
C ARG A 3 -41.19 37.83 12.15
N THR A 4 -41.11 37.56 10.87
CA THR A 4 -40.48 36.40 10.28
C THR A 4 -38.95 36.61 10.22
N SER A 5 -38.22 35.84 11.01
CA SER A 5 -36.75 35.77 10.97
C SER A 5 -36.32 34.75 9.93
N LEU A 6 -35.67 35.23 8.87
CA LEU A 6 -35.13 34.42 7.77
C LEU A 6 -33.69 34.03 8.14
N SER A 7 -33.46 32.76 8.60
CA SER A 7 -32.13 32.20 8.86
C SER A 7 -31.49 31.79 7.54
N LEU A 8 -30.45 32.51 7.14
CA LEU A 8 -29.59 32.20 6.00
C LEU A 8 -28.60 31.09 6.39
N PHE A 9 -28.84 29.87 5.93
CA PHE A 9 -27.92 28.74 6.10
C PHE A 9 -26.82 28.86 5.06
N LEU A 10 -25.60 29.25 5.48
CA LEU A 10 -24.42 29.28 4.61
C LEU A 10 -23.87 27.87 4.47
N LEU A 11 -24.09 27.27 3.32
CA LEU A 11 -23.53 25.97 2.96
C LEU A 11 -22.07 26.14 2.54
N VAL A 12 -21.14 25.86 3.46
CA VAL A 12 -19.70 25.83 3.15
C VAL A 12 -19.39 24.50 2.48
N THR A 13 -19.37 24.47 1.15
CA THR A 13 -18.83 23.35 0.38
C THR A 13 -17.31 23.44 0.37
N SER A 14 -16.64 22.63 1.21
CA SER A 14 -15.20 22.46 1.16
C SER A 14 -14.82 21.68 -0.12
N LEU A 15 -14.29 22.39 -1.11
CA LEU A 15 -13.63 21.83 -2.28
C LEU A 15 -12.30 21.22 -1.80
N PHE A 16 -12.24 19.91 -1.65
CA PHE A 16 -10.96 19.21 -1.59
C PHE A 16 -10.35 19.25 -2.99
N ALA A 17 -9.52 20.23 -3.25
CA ALA A 17 -8.66 20.26 -4.42
C ALA A 17 -7.63 19.14 -4.28
N SER A 18 -7.79 18.09 -5.08
CA SER A 18 -6.77 17.07 -5.28
C SER A 18 -5.60 17.73 -5.99
N GLU A 19 -4.58 18.16 -5.26
CA GLU A 19 -3.31 18.60 -5.84
C GLU A 19 -2.67 17.40 -6.56
N LYS A 20 -2.82 17.36 -7.87
CA LYS A 20 -2.07 16.48 -8.75
C LYS A 20 -0.60 16.89 -8.67
N THR A 21 0.20 16.13 -7.93
CA THR A 21 1.66 16.30 -7.87
C THR A 21 2.25 16.10 -9.28
N THR A 22 2.63 17.18 -9.91
CA THR A 22 3.08 17.26 -11.33
C THR A 22 4.37 16.45 -11.61
N GLY A 23 5.17 16.12 -10.59
CA GLY A 23 6.40 15.32 -10.70
C GLY A 23 6.14 13.87 -11.13
N SER A 24 5.16 13.23 -10.55
CA SER A 24 4.86 11.79 -10.72
C SER A 24 4.45 11.39 -12.16
N THR A 25 3.95 12.31 -12.97
CA THR A 25 3.46 11.99 -14.32
C THR A 25 4.57 11.81 -15.35
N ARG A 26 5.69 12.49 -15.17
CA ARG A 26 6.85 12.42 -16.09
C ARG A 26 7.60 11.11 -15.90
N GLU A 27 7.83 10.73 -14.67
CA GLU A 27 8.55 9.52 -14.28
C GLU A 27 7.76 8.25 -14.61
N LEU A 28 6.42 8.32 -14.63
CA LEU A 28 5.56 7.20 -15.04
C LEU A 28 5.79 6.72 -16.48
N LYS A 29 6.40 7.55 -17.35
CA LYS A 29 6.75 7.14 -18.71
C LYS A 29 7.79 6.03 -18.75
N ALA A 30 8.62 5.91 -17.70
CA ALA A 30 9.60 4.85 -17.58
C ALA A 30 8.95 3.47 -17.33
N PHE A 31 7.74 3.45 -16.79
CA PHE A 31 7.06 2.23 -16.35
C PHE A 31 6.08 1.78 -17.43
N PRO A 32 6.30 0.63 -18.08
CA PRO A 32 5.40 0.15 -19.12
C PRO A 32 3.99 -0.15 -18.56
N PRO A 33 2.96 -0.22 -19.40
CA PRO A 33 1.67 -0.74 -18.99
C PRO A 33 1.80 -2.19 -18.48
N ALA A 34 0.83 -2.65 -17.71
CA ALA A 34 0.79 -4.05 -17.28
C ALA A 34 0.63 -4.97 -18.50
N GLY A 35 1.30 -6.12 -18.47
CA GLY A 35 1.08 -7.19 -19.43
C GLY A 35 -0.27 -7.88 -19.21
N GLU A 36 -0.60 -8.81 -20.09
CA GLU A 36 -1.81 -9.62 -20.00
C GLU A 36 -1.89 -10.38 -18.66
N GLY A 37 -3.07 -10.41 -18.05
CA GLY A 37 -3.30 -11.04 -16.75
C GLY A 37 -2.67 -10.33 -15.55
N MET A 38 -2.12 -9.12 -15.76
CA MET A 38 -1.47 -8.33 -14.72
C MET A 38 -2.16 -6.98 -14.51
N THR A 39 -2.09 -6.48 -13.29
CA THR A 39 -2.54 -5.14 -12.92
C THR A 39 -1.35 -4.30 -12.45
N ARG A 40 -1.26 -3.05 -12.91
CA ARG A 40 -0.26 -2.07 -12.48
C ARG A 40 -0.87 -1.11 -11.46
N PHE A 41 -0.31 -1.11 -10.26
CA PHE A 41 -0.63 -0.12 -9.23
C PHE A 41 0.45 0.96 -9.17
N VAL A 42 0.04 2.20 -9.00
CA VAL A 42 0.92 3.36 -8.89
C VAL A 42 0.62 4.07 -7.58
N ILE A 43 1.61 4.14 -6.69
CA ILE A 43 1.51 4.81 -5.41
C ILE A 43 2.32 6.09 -5.48
N THR A 44 1.66 7.24 -5.37
CA THR A 44 2.30 8.54 -5.26
C THR A 44 2.31 8.96 -3.80
N LEU A 45 3.48 9.20 -3.26
CA LEU A 45 3.66 9.62 -1.87
C LEU A 45 3.67 11.14 -1.78
N PRO A 46 2.99 11.74 -0.80
CA PRO A 46 3.06 13.18 -0.59
C PRO A 46 4.44 13.60 -0.06
N PRO A 47 4.97 14.78 -0.43
CA PRO A 47 6.20 15.29 0.15
C PRO A 47 6.11 15.41 1.68
N GLN A 48 7.18 15.01 2.36
CA GLN A 48 7.30 15.08 3.82
C GLN A 48 8.62 15.76 4.19
N PRO A 49 8.69 16.55 5.29
CA PRO A 49 9.92 17.23 5.68
C PRO A 49 11.05 16.26 6.06
N ASP A 50 10.72 15.10 6.64
CA ASP A 50 11.69 14.15 7.20
C ASP A 50 11.60 12.80 6.47
N GLU A 51 11.69 12.79 5.13
CA GLU A 51 11.56 11.57 4.32
C GLU A 51 12.60 10.48 4.70
N ASP A 52 13.77 10.89 5.18
CA ASP A 52 14.84 9.96 5.59
C ASP A 52 14.46 9.12 6.82
N LEU A 53 13.53 9.60 7.65
CA LEU A 53 12.97 8.88 8.79
C LEU A 53 11.79 8.00 8.41
N LEU A 54 11.37 8.01 7.15
CA LEU A 54 10.20 7.29 6.68
C LEU A 54 10.58 6.06 5.85
N LYS A 55 9.78 5.01 6.00
CA LYS A 55 9.82 3.82 5.14
C LYS A 55 8.40 3.50 4.67
N VAL A 56 8.31 2.93 3.48
CA VAL A 56 7.06 2.41 2.92
C VAL A 56 7.08 0.90 2.97
N GLN A 57 6.13 0.31 3.67
CA GLN A 57 5.88 -1.13 3.61
C GLN A 57 4.84 -1.41 2.55
N LEU A 58 5.19 -2.20 1.55
CA LEU A 58 4.22 -2.75 0.60
C LEU A 58 3.52 -3.96 1.22
N LEU A 59 2.20 -4.00 1.06
CA LEU A 59 1.31 -5.06 1.53
C LEU A 59 0.58 -5.61 0.30
N VAL A 60 1.00 -6.76 -0.20
CA VAL A 60 0.44 -7.39 -1.39
C VAL A 60 -0.33 -8.63 -0.97
N GLY A 61 -1.57 -8.81 -1.44
CA GLY A 61 -2.40 -9.92 -1.01
C GLY A 61 -3.81 -9.89 -1.60
N LYS A 62 -4.73 -10.56 -0.93
CA LYS A 62 -6.16 -10.58 -1.29
C LYS A 62 -7.05 -10.46 -0.06
N THR A 63 -8.21 -9.85 -0.23
CA THR A 63 -9.29 -9.91 0.75
C THR A 63 -10.09 -11.19 0.53
N VAL A 64 -10.18 -12.01 1.58
CA VAL A 64 -10.88 -13.29 1.56
C VAL A 64 -11.72 -13.47 2.83
N LYS A 65 -12.80 -14.23 2.72
CA LYS A 65 -13.66 -14.58 3.86
C LYS A 65 -13.13 -15.81 4.58
N LEU A 66 -12.69 -15.65 5.82
CA LEU A 66 -12.02 -16.65 6.62
C LEU A 66 -12.52 -16.62 8.07
N ASP A 67 -12.17 -17.65 8.85
CA ASP A 67 -12.33 -17.60 10.30
C ASP A 67 -11.50 -16.48 10.92
N SER A 68 -11.83 -16.08 12.13
CA SER A 68 -11.17 -15.00 12.85
C SER A 68 -9.90 -15.45 13.60
N ARG A 69 -9.71 -16.75 13.83
CA ARG A 69 -8.72 -17.33 14.76
C ARG A 69 -7.40 -17.71 14.10
N ASN A 70 -7.49 -18.34 12.91
CA ASN A 70 -6.30 -18.79 12.22
C ASN A 70 -5.52 -17.63 11.61
N ARG A 71 -4.21 -17.80 11.53
CA ARG A 71 -3.32 -16.89 10.78
C ARG A 71 -3.13 -17.45 9.39
N TYR A 72 -3.25 -16.58 8.40
CA TYR A 72 -3.12 -16.95 7.00
C TYR A 72 -2.11 -16.07 6.29
N PHE A 73 -1.48 -16.61 5.27
CA PHE A 73 -0.62 -15.87 4.35
C PHE A 73 -0.65 -16.54 2.98
N PHE A 74 -0.41 -15.76 1.94
CA PHE A 74 -0.20 -16.28 0.60
C PHE A 74 1.28 -16.57 0.37
N GLY A 75 1.57 -17.65 -0.36
CA GLY A 75 2.89 -17.86 -0.92
C GLY A 75 3.14 -16.92 -2.09
N GLY A 76 4.41 -16.66 -2.38
CA GLY A 76 4.84 -15.77 -3.46
C GLY A 76 5.96 -14.85 -3.01
N ARG A 77 6.60 -14.21 -3.98
CA ARG A 77 7.69 -13.28 -3.73
C ARG A 77 7.52 -12.02 -4.56
N LEU A 78 7.52 -10.88 -3.89
CA LEU A 78 7.58 -9.58 -4.53
C LEU A 78 9.05 -9.29 -4.90
N GLU A 79 9.35 -9.31 -6.20
CA GLU A 79 10.68 -9.07 -6.73
C GLU A 79 10.87 -7.58 -7.03
N THR A 80 12.10 -7.09 -6.83
CA THR A 80 12.50 -5.76 -7.27
C THR A 80 13.22 -5.89 -8.60
N GLU A 81 12.76 -5.17 -9.61
CA GLU A 81 13.37 -5.15 -10.94
C GLU A 81 13.72 -3.71 -11.32
N THR A 82 14.97 -3.47 -11.66
CA THR A 82 15.42 -2.15 -12.13
C THR A 82 15.12 -1.99 -13.63
N ILE A 83 14.50 -0.87 -14.00
CA ILE A 83 14.14 -0.58 -15.39
C ILE A 83 15.40 -0.13 -16.15
N PRO A 84 15.82 -0.85 -17.20
CA PRO A 84 17.00 -0.49 -17.98
C PRO A 84 16.90 0.92 -18.57
N GLY A 85 18.01 1.67 -18.49
CA GLY A 85 18.11 3.03 -19.03
C GLY A 85 17.51 4.13 -18.16
N TRP A 86 16.69 3.79 -17.13
CA TRP A 86 16.09 4.74 -16.21
C TRP A 86 16.65 4.66 -14.79
N GLY A 87 17.11 3.48 -14.38
CA GLY A 87 17.58 3.24 -13.01
C GLY A 87 16.49 3.30 -11.95
N TYR A 88 15.21 3.23 -12.35
CA TYR A 88 14.07 3.17 -11.46
C TYR A 88 13.70 1.73 -11.16
N ASP A 89 13.28 1.47 -9.93
CA ASP A 89 12.83 0.15 -9.51
C ASP A 89 11.31 0.03 -9.65
N ARG A 90 10.90 -1.15 -10.13
CA ARG A 90 9.50 -1.62 -10.09
C ARG A 90 9.41 -2.88 -9.25
N TYR A 91 8.25 -3.12 -8.69
CA TYR A 91 8.00 -4.28 -7.83
C TYR A 91 7.05 -5.22 -8.54
N VAL A 92 7.43 -6.49 -8.68
CA VAL A 92 6.69 -7.45 -9.50
C VAL A 92 6.39 -8.71 -8.68
N LEU A 93 5.10 -9.02 -8.53
CA LEU A 93 4.66 -10.35 -8.09
C LEU A 93 4.27 -11.14 -9.33
N LYS A 94 5.10 -12.10 -9.74
CA LYS A 94 4.85 -12.91 -10.96
C LYS A 94 3.64 -13.82 -10.81
N SER A 95 3.45 -14.40 -9.64
CA SER A 95 2.33 -15.27 -9.33
C SER A 95 2.00 -15.24 -7.84
N LEU A 96 0.73 -15.39 -7.51
CA LEU A 96 0.27 -15.60 -6.14
C LEU A 96 0.10 -17.10 -5.92
N ALA A 97 0.94 -17.69 -5.06
CA ALA A 97 0.85 -19.08 -4.72
C ALA A 97 -0.30 -19.35 -3.73
N PRO A 98 -0.69 -20.62 -3.49
CA PRO A 98 -1.75 -20.98 -2.57
C PRO A 98 -1.57 -20.39 -1.18
N MET A 99 -2.70 -20.14 -0.53
CA MET A 99 -2.74 -19.67 0.85
C MET A 99 -2.41 -20.81 1.80
N ALA A 100 -1.58 -20.54 2.80
CA ALA A 100 -1.31 -21.40 3.93
C ALA A 100 -1.79 -20.74 5.23
N GLY A 101 -1.98 -21.52 6.27
CA GLY A 101 -2.43 -21.00 7.56
C GLY A 101 -2.19 -21.97 8.71
N THR A 102 -2.43 -21.50 9.93
CA THR A 102 -2.47 -22.35 11.12
C THR A 102 -3.70 -23.24 11.09
N LEU A 103 -3.65 -24.38 11.78
CA LEU A 103 -4.76 -25.36 11.87
C LEU A 103 -5.36 -25.38 13.28
N MET A 104 -5.76 -24.22 13.77
CA MET A 104 -6.51 -24.17 15.03
C MET A 104 -7.94 -24.65 14.78
N ALA A 105 -8.47 -25.45 15.71
CA ALA A 105 -9.86 -25.87 15.65
C ALA A 105 -10.80 -24.65 15.73
N VAL A 106 -11.71 -24.54 14.79
CA VAL A 106 -12.70 -23.46 14.68
C VAL A 106 -14.08 -24.10 14.61
N ASP A 107 -15.07 -23.47 15.26
CA ASP A 107 -16.46 -23.90 15.12
C ASP A 107 -16.88 -23.74 13.64
N PRO A 108 -17.36 -24.82 12.98
CA PRO A 108 -17.83 -24.74 11.60
C PRO A 108 -18.95 -23.71 11.38
N ASN A 109 -19.70 -23.37 12.43
CA ASN A 109 -20.78 -22.38 12.40
C ASN A 109 -20.32 -20.95 12.71
N GLU A 110 -19.04 -20.74 13.05
CA GLU A 110 -18.51 -19.40 13.31
C GLU A 110 -18.59 -18.57 12.03
N PRO A 111 -19.13 -17.32 12.09
CA PRO A 111 -19.22 -16.46 10.93
C PRO A 111 -17.82 -16.14 10.35
N LYS A 112 -17.66 -16.35 9.04
CA LYS A 112 -16.45 -15.91 8.35
C LYS A 112 -16.45 -14.41 8.19
N VAL A 113 -15.28 -13.79 8.41
CA VAL A 113 -15.07 -12.35 8.28
C VAL A 113 -14.14 -12.05 7.09
N GLU A 114 -14.33 -10.90 6.49
CA GLU A 114 -13.43 -10.41 5.43
C GLU A 114 -12.09 -10.00 6.05
N ARG A 115 -11.01 -10.57 5.54
CA ARG A 115 -9.65 -10.31 6.01
C ARG A 115 -8.74 -10.09 4.81
N PHE A 116 -7.95 -9.03 4.87
CA PHE A 116 -6.87 -8.83 3.90
C PHE A 116 -5.66 -9.68 4.30
N ILE A 117 -5.38 -10.70 3.52
CA ILE A 117 -4.28 -11.65 3.75
C ILE A 117 -3.14 -11.30 2.81
N THR A 118 -1.95 -11.08 3.38
CA THR A 118 -0.75 -10.68 2.65
C THR A 118 0.12 -11.86 2.27
N LEU A 119 1.13 -11.59 1.43
CA LEU A 119 2.25 -12.51 1.24
C LEU A 119 2.91 -12.81 2.60
N GLY A 120 3.35 -14.06 2.76
CA GLY A 120 4.19 -14.47 3.88
C GLY A 120 5.63 -13.97 3.71
N GLY A 121 6.43 -14.19 4.75
CA GLY A 121 7.84 -13.79 4.79
C GLY A 121 8.05 -12.41 5.42
N GLU A 122 9.26 -11.88 5.25
CA GLU A 122 9.63 -10.60 5.82
C GLU A 122 8.97 -9.41 5.10
N PRO A 123 8.54 -8.38 5.83
CA PRO A 123 7.98 -7.18 5.23
C PRO A 123 9.00 -6.46 4.35
N GLN A 124 8.63 -6.16 3.13
CA GLN A 124 9.48 -5.34 2.25
C GLN A 124 9.33 -3.86 2.63
N LEU A 125 10.37 -3.31 3.25
CA LEU A 125 10.46 -1.91 3.65
C LEU A 125 11.27 -1.13 2.62
N LEU A 126 10.63 -0.21 1.94
CA LEU A 126 11.21 0.64 0.92
C LEU A 126 11.57 2.01 1.49
N ARG A 127 12.55 2.68 0.89
CA ARG A 127 12.82 4.07 1.20
C ARG A 127 11.61 4.94 0.80
N TYR A 128 11.23 5.87 1.67
CA TYR A 128 10.26 6.90 1.29
C TYR A 128 10.90 7.85 0.27
N ASN A 129 10.19 8.13 -0.81
CA ASN A 129 10.63 9.10 -1.82
C ASN A 129 9.39 9.67 -2.51
N SER A 130 9.05 10.91 -2.21
CA SER A 130 7.89 11.59 -2.82
C SER A 130 8.11 11.99 -4.28
N ARG A 131 9.36 11.98 -4.75
CA ARG A 131 9.73 12.40 -6.11
C ARG A 131 9.49 11.31 -7.15
N LEU A 132 9.47 10.05 -6.73
CA LEU A 132 9.30 8.90 -7.61
C LEU A 132 8.06 8.10 -7.21
N PRO A 133 7.22 7.68 -8.17
CA PRO A 133 6.12 6.79 -7.89
C PRO A 133 6.65 5.39 -7.53
N LEU A 134 6.00 4.73 -6.58
CA LEU A 134 6.19 3.31 -6.37
C LEU A 134 5.24 2.55 -7.30
N VAL A 135 5.80 1.76 -8.21
CA VAL A 135 5.01 1.05 -9.22
C VAL A 135 5.09 -0.45 -8.97
N VAL A 136 3.92 -1.06 -8.79
CA VAL A 136 3.79 -2.47 -8.43
C VAL A 136 2.95 -3.18 -9.49
N TYR A 137 3.46 -4.30 -9.98
CA TYR A 137 2.77 -5.18 -10.93
C TYR A 137 2.42 -6.47 -10.24
N VAL A 138 1.16 -6.85 -10.30
CA VAL A 138 0.64 -8.07 -9.65
C VAL A 138 -0.36 -8.77 -10.56
N PRO A 139 -0.60 -10.08 -10.40
CA PRO A 139 -1.67 -10.78 -11.10
C PRO A 139 -3.03 -10.14 -10.85
N GLU A 140 -3.93 -10.22 -11.81
CA GLU A 140 -5.30 -9.74 -11.67
C GLU A 140 -5.99 -10.30 -10.43
N GLY A 141 -6.78 -9.47 -9.77
CA GLY A 141 -7.47 -9.81 -8.52
C GLY A 141 -6.57 -9.85 -7.28
N VAL A 142 -5.29 -9.50 -7.40
CA VAL A 142 -4.40 -9.22 -6.25
C VAL A 142 -4.50 -7.74 -5.90
N GLU A 143 -4.55 -7.45 -4.61
CA GLU A 143 -4.62 -6.09 -4.07
C GLU A 143 -3.23 -5.63 -3.62
N VAL A 144 -2.96 -4.34 -3.78
CA VAL A 144 -1.76 -3.68 -3.26
C VAL A 144 -2.19 -2.60 -2.29
N ARG A 145 -1.72 -2.71 -1.05
CA ARG A 145 -1.88 -1.71 0.00
C ARG A 145 -0.51 -1.29 0.48
N TYR A 146 -0.40 -0.18 1.19
CA TYR A 146 0.87 0.25 1.78
C TYR A 146 0.67 0.87 3.16
N ARG A 147 1.74 0.90 3.93
CA ARG A 147 1.82 1.50 5.26
C ARG A 147 3.08 2.33 5.34
N ILE A 148 2.99 3.49 5.99
CA ILE A 148 4.15 4.33 6.28
C ILE A 148 4.65 4.01 7.68
N TRP A 149 5.94 3.71 7.78
CA TRP A 149 6.68 3.58 9.02
C TRP A 149 7.45 4.86 9.26
N ARG A 150 7.48 5.32 10.51
CA ARG A 150 8.23 6.50 10.92
C ARG A 150 9.27 6.08 11.98
N GLY A 151 10.54 6.36 11.72
CA GLY A 151 11.61 6.26 12.69
C GLY A 151 11.59 7.45 13.64
N GLU A 152 12.16 7.24 14.82
CA GLU A 152 12.43 8.34 15.76
C GLU A 152 13.65 9.15 15.32
N GLN A 153 13.64 10.45 15.62
CA GLN A 153 14.83 11.29 15.43
C GLN A 153 15.93 10.97 16.43
N LYS A 154 15.53 10.49 17.62
CA LYS A 154 16.46 10.13 18.68
C LYS A 154 17.24 8.87 18.30
N THR A 155 18.56 8.96 18.40
CA THR A 155 19.46 7.83 18.24
C THR A 155 20.01 7.37 19.62
N PHE A 156 20.41 6.12 19.70
CA PHE A 156 20.96 5.52 20.90
C PHE A 156 22.39 5.03 20.61
N ILE A 157 23.28 5.18 21.58
CA ILE A 157 24.67 4.66 21.49
C ILE A 157 24.64 3.19 21.87
N ALA A 158 25.13 2.33 20.97
CA ALA A 158 25.35 0.92 21.32
C ALA A 158 26.57 0.78 22.24
N PRO A 159 26.47 0.06 23.37
CA PRO A 159 27.65 -0.24 24.19
C PRO A 159 28.57 -1.18 23.42
N ALA A 160 29.90 -0.99 23.59
CA ALA A 160 30.88 -1.96 23.13
C ALA A 160 30.75 -3.24 23.95
N GLY A 161 30.82 -4.43 23.32
CA GLY A 161 30.81 -5.73 23.97
C GLY A 161 32.22 -6.22 24.33
#